data_b8fb184621d3a8b5f770076c3734f4b1
#
_entry.id   b8fb184621d3a8b5f770076c3734f4b1
#
_cell.length_a   1.000
_cell.length_b   1.000
_cell.length_c   1.000
_cell.angle_alpha   90.00
_cell.angle_beta   90.00
_cell.angle_gamma   90.00
#
_symmetry.space_group_name_H-M   'P 1'
#
loop_
_entity.id
_entity.type
_entity.pdbx_description
1 polymer ?
#
loop_
_entity_poly.entity_id
_entity_poly.type
_entity_poly.pdbx_seq_one_letter_code
_entity_poly.pdbx_strand_id
1 'polypeptide(L)'
;MEPTLKINDRVLVVKDTIVELDITSGDIVVFYNNDSEHSISFFQEYIDGLQIWKISDINSQENTAIIKRVVGVGGDTVEILENGEVFVNNSKFTIFDIDEGVNFKRETFLIPENEIFVLGDNRPNSQDSRYIGTIPMRNIIGKATHLIYPLENFKKLYDWR
;
A
#
# COMPACT_ATOMS: atom_id res chain seq x y z
N MET A 1 -7.32 5.44 -1.12
CA MET A 1 -6.37 5.37 -2.27
C MET A 1 -6.81 6.25 -3.44
N GLU A 2 -7.80 7.13 -3.25
CA GLU A 2 -8.14 8.12 -4.29
C GLU A 2 -6.94 9.05 -4.58
N PRO A 3 -6.76 9.47 -5.82
CA PRO A 3 -7.61 9.21 -7.00
C PRO A 3 -7.35 7.85 -7.69
N THR A 4 -6.31 7.11 -7.31
CA THR A 4 -5.88 5.88 -8.01
C THR A 4 -6.93 4.79 -7.95
N LEU A 5 -7.48 4.56 -6.77
CA LEU A 5 -8.52 3.56 -6.49
C LEU A 5 -9.68 4.22 -5.73
N LYS A 6 -10.89 3.97 -6.21
CA LYS A 6 -12.15 4.50 -5.65
C LYS A 6 -12.89 3.41 -4.87
N ILE A 7 -13.88 3.83 -4.07
CA ILE A 7 -14.79 2.91 -3.39
C ILE A 7 -15.50 2.02 -4.44
N ASN A 8 -15.60 0.72 -4.15
CA ASN A 8 -16.12 -0.33 -5.02
C ASN A 8 -15.23 -0.74 -6.22
N ASP A 9 -14.06 -0.17 -6.38
CA ASP A 9 -13.08 -0.69 -7.32
C ASP A 9 -12.66 -2.11 -6.89
N ARG A 10 -12.37 -2.98 -7.90
CA ARG A 10 -11.79 -4.31 -7.66
C ARG A 10 -10.42 -4.38 -8.28
N VAL A 11 -9.47 -4.86 -7.51
CA VAL A 11 -8.08 -5.00 -7.94
C VAL A 11 -7.66 -6.45 -7.99
N LEU A 12 -6.81 -6.78 -8.95
CA LEU A 12 -6.13 -8.06 -9.02
C LEU A 12 -4.89 -7.99 -8.13
N VAL A 13 -4.82 -8.87 -7.13
CA VAL A 13 -3.69 -8.97 -6.21
C VAL A 13 -2.92 -10.25 -6.49
N VAL A 14 -1.64 -10.13 -6.77
CA VAL A 14 -0.71 -11.27 -6.87
C VAL A 14 -0.14 -11.50 -5.47
N LYS A 15 -0.35 -12.71 -4.94
CA LYS A 15 0.11 -13.08 -3.60
C LYS A 15 1.59 -13.40 -3.57
N ASP A 16 2.27 -13.04 -2.48
CA ASP A 16 3.67 -13.34 -2.22
C ASP A 16 3.94 -14.85 -2.14
N THR A 17 2.97 -15.60 -1.63
CA THR A 17 3.04 -17.07 -1.54
C THR A 17 3.08 -17.79 -2.89
N ILE A 18 2.68 -17.12 -3.98
CA ILE A 18 2.64 -17.71 -5.34
C ILE A 18 3.92 -17.36 -6.12
N VAL A 19 4.42 -16.16 -5.92
CA VAL A 19 5.61 -15.62 -6.60
C VAL A 19 6.36 -14.78 -5.58
N GLU A 20 7.66 -14.99 -5.46
CA GLU A 20 8.51 -14.09 -4.67
C GLU A 20 8.39 -12.67 -5.25
N LEU A 21 7.73 -11.80 -4.49
CA LEU A 21 7.41 -10.46 -4.95
C LEU A 21 8.59 -9.52 -4.69
N ASP A 22 9.14 -8.97 -5.76
CA ASP A 22 10.04 -7.83 -5.68
C ASP A 22 9.21 -6.57 -5.41
N ILE A 23 9.14 -6.17 -4.13
CA ILE A 23 8.43 -4.98 -3.67
C ILE A 23 9.35 -3.78 -3.78
N THR A 24 8.95 -2.81 -4.57
CA THR A 24 9.71 -1.59 -4.82
C THR A 24 8.89 -0.34 -4.54
N SER A 25 9.58 0.79 -4.38
CA SER A 25 8.95 2.09 -4.23
C SER A 25 7.99 2.37 -5.39
N GLY A 26 6.74 2.74 -5.04
CA GLY A 26 5.63 3.01 -5.94
C GLY A 26 4.63 1.87 -6.12
N ASP A 27 4.98 0.66 -5.77
CA ASP A 27 4.04 -0.46 -5.82
C ASP A 27 2.84 -0.26 -4.90
N ILE A 28 1.69 -0.80 -5.28
CA ILE A 28 0.52 -0.83 -4.41
C ILE A 28 0.44 -2.21 -3.78
N VAL A 29 0.44 -2.24 -2.45
CA VAL A 29 0.42 -3.48 -1.68
C VAL A 29 -0.83 -3.61 -0.82
N VAL A 30 -1.22 -4.85 -0.58
CA VAL A 30 -2.27 -5.23 0.36
C VAL A 30 -1.58 -5.94 1.52
N PHE A 31 -1.88 -5.53 2.75
CA PHE A 31 -1.23 -6.06 3.95
C PHE A 31 -2.19 -6.05 5.15
N TYR A 32 -1.83 -6.80 6.19
CA TYR A 32 -2.50 -6.75 7.49
C TYR A 32 -1.78 -5.79 8.45
N ASN A 33 -2.55 -5.01 9.20
CA ASN A 33 -1.99 -4.04 10.17
C ASN A 33 -1.68 -4.67 11.54
N ASN A 34 -1.93 -5.95 11.76
CA ASN A 34 -1.71 -6.61 13.03
C ASN A 34 -0.52 -7.54 12.98
N ASP A 35 0.30 -7.54 14.06
CA ASP A 35 1.37 -8.51 14.31
C ASP A 35 0.86 -9.90 14.72
N SER A 36 -0.44 -10.17 14.64
CA SER A 36 -0.98 -11.49 14.87
C SER A 36 -0.38 -12.45 13.84
N GLU A 37 0.37 -13.45 14.32
CA GLU A 37 0.81 -14.57 13.51
C GLU A 37 -0.42 -15.16 12.80
N HIS A 38 -0.56 -14.83 11.52
CA HIS A 38 -1.60 -15.43 10.71
C HIS A 38 -1.23 -16.87 10.41
N SER A 39 -1.69 -17.76 11.26
CA SER A 39 -1.87 -19.14 10.86
C SER A 39 -3.03 -19.18 9.84
N ILE A 40 -2.74 -18.77 8.61
CA ILE A 40 -3.65 -18.97 7.50
C ILE A 40 -3.78 -20.48 7.34
N SER A 41 -4.97 -21.00 7.61
CA SER A 41 -5.25 -22.40 7.35
C SER A 41 -5.05 -22.68 5.86
N PHE A 42 -4.06 -23.48 5.53
CA PHE A 42 -3.63 -23.84 4.16
C PHE A 42 -4.80 -24.28 3.25
N PHE A 43 -5.91 -24.69 3.82
CA PHE A 43 -7.09 -25.16 3.09
C PHE A 43 -7.97 -24.02 2.54
N GLN A 44 -8.03 -22.89 3.20
CA GLN A 44 -8.80 -21.72 2.73
C GLN A 44 -8.10 -21.05 1.53
N GLU A 45 -6.79 -21.14 1.47
CA GLU A 45 -5.95 -20.56 0.42
C GLU A 45 -6.11 -21.24 -0.95
N TYR A 46 -6.43 -22.53 -0.95
CA TYR A 46 -6.49 -23.31 -2.21
C TYR A 46 -7.74 -23.04 -3.05
N ILE A 47 -8.84 -22.61 -2.42
CA ILE A 47 -10.12 -22.33 -3.10
C ILE A 47 -10.13 -20.90 -3.68
N ASP A 48 -9.31 -20.01 -3.15
CA ASP A 48 -9.31 -18.58 -3.49
C ASP A 48 -8.21 -18.15 -4.46
N GLY A 49 -7.74 -19.04 -5.31
CA GLY A 49 -6.62 -18.81 -6.25
C GLY A 49 -6.76 -17.61 -7.21
N LEU A 50 -7.90 -16.94 -7.22
CA LEU A 50 -8.16 -15.66 -7.87
C LEU A 50 -9.01 -14.79 -6.93
N GLN A 51 -8.40 -14.22 -5.89
CA GLN A 51 -9.12 -13.32 -5.01
C GLN A 51 -9.29 -11.95 -5.65
N ILE A 52 -10.51 -11.69 -6.09
CA ILE A 52 -10.97 -10.35 -6.48
C ILE A 52 -11.36 -9.64 -5.19
N TRP A 53 -10.51 -8.74 -4.71
CA TRP A 53 -10.80 -7.94 -3.52
C TRP A 53 -11.78 -6.81 -3.85
N LYS A 54 -12.92 -6.82 -3.19
CA LYS A 54 -13.82 -5.68 -3.14
C LYS A 54 -13.32 -4.75 -2.04
N ILE A 55 -12.99 -3.52 -2.38
CA ILE A 55 -12.73 -2.46 -1.40
C ILE A 55 -14.09 -2.09 -0.79
N SER A 56 -14.48 -2.76 0.28
CA SER A 56 -15.71 -2.48 1.02
C SER A 56 -15.38 -1.82 2.34
N ASP A 57 -16.33 -1.03 2.84
CA ASP A 57 -16.21 -0.26 4.07
C ASP A 57 -15.70 -1.08 5.26
N ILE A 58 -14.73 -0.49 5.96
CA ILE A 58 -13.99 -1.05 7.08
C ILE A 58 -14.87 -0.95 8.33
N ASN A 59 -15.64 -1.97 8.66
CA ASN A 59 -16.40 -2.05 9.91
C ASN A 59 -16.38 -3.42 10.60
N SER A 60 -15.36 -4.23 10.42
CA SER A 60 -15.17 -5.46 11.21
C SER A 60 -13.78 -5.49 11.85
N GLN A 61 -13.73 -5.61 13.16
CA GLN A 61 -12.56 -5.48 14.04
C GLN A 61 -11.55 -6.64 13.98
N GLU A 62 -11.67 -7.56 13.03
CA GLU A 62 -10.75 -8.70 12.93
C GLU A 62 -10.14 -8.77 11.53
N ASN A 63 -8.82 -8.56 11.45
CA ASN A 63 -7.99 -8.80 10.26
C ASN A 63 -8.38 -8.04 8.98
N THR A 64 -8.60 -6.73 9.08
CA THR A 64 -8.88 -5.91 7.90
C THR A 64 -7.62 -5.76 7.05
N ALA A 65 -7.68 -6.24 5.82
CA ALA A 65 -6.65 -6.01 4.83
C ALA A 65 -6.67 -4.53 4.39
N ILE A 66 -5.52 -3.90 4.41
CA ILE A 66 -5.33 -2.49 4.06
C ILE A 66 -4.56 -2.41 2.75
N ILE A 67 -4.96 -1.49 1.87
CA ILE A 67 -4.28 -1.22 0.60
C ILE A 67 -3.62 0.16 0.65
N LYS A 68 -2.30 0.22 0.37
CA LYS A 68 -1.49 1.43 0.35
C LYS A 68 -0.43 1.36 -0.73
N ARG A 69 0.24 2.48 -0.96
CA ARG A 69 1.38 2.60 -1.86
C ARG A 69 2.69 2.56 -1.09
N VAL A 70 3.62 1.74 -1.55
CA VAL A 70 4.99 1.71 -1.04
C VAL A 70 5.71 2.99 -1.46
N VAL A 71 6.34 3.64 -0.52
CA VAL A 71 7.17 4.84 -0.74
C VAL A 71 8.63 4.53 -0.54
N GLY A 72 8.96 3.79 0.52
CA GLY A 72 10.33 3.36 0.80
C GLY A 72 10.36 1.90 1.22
N VAL A 73 11.49 1.26 0.97
CA VAL A 73 11.80 -0.12 1.36
C VAL A 73 12.98 -0.14 2.32
N GLY A 74 13.30 -1.30 2.88
CA GLY A 74 14.39 -1.46 3.85
C GLY A 74 15.69 -0.76 3.43
N GLY A 75 16.29 0.01 4.34
CA GLY A 75 17.47 0.83 4.11
C GLY A 75 17.21 2.24 3.55
N ASP A 76 16.01 2.52 3.03
CA ASP A 76 15.66 3.86 2.53
C ASP A 76 15.46 4.87 3.67
N THR A 77 15.71 6.14 3.35
CA THR A 77 15.32 7.28 4.17
C THR A 77 14.17 8.01 3.48
N VAL A 78 13.02 8.09 4.16
CA VAL A 78 11.85 8.82 3.68
C VAL A 78 11.71 10.11 4.45
N GLU A 79 11.66 11.26 3.76
CA GLU A 79 11.40 12.57 4.33
C GLU A 79 10.07 13.12 3.82
N ILE A 80 9.22 13.58 4.72
CA ILE A 80 7.95 14.25 4.41
C ILE A 80 8.08 15.71 4.83
N LEU A 81 7.86 16.63 3.90
CA LEU A 81 7.92 18.07 4.16
C LEU A 81 6.56 18.63 4.61
N GLU A 82 6.56 19.82 5.16
CA GLU A 82 5.36 20.52 5.63
C GLU A 82 4.32 20.75 4.53
N ASN A 83 4.77 20.95 3.29
CA ASN A 83 3.90 21.06 2.12
C ASN A 83 3.42 19.71 1.58
N GLY A 84 3.77 18.59 2.25
CA GLY A 84 3.38 17.23 1.87
C GLY A 84 4.26 16.57 0.82
N GLU A 85 5.26 17.27 0.28
CA GLU A 85 6.24 16.65 -0.62
C GLU A 85 6.99 15.53 0.11
N VAL A 86 7.26 14.46 -0.62
CA VAL A 86 7.96 13.28 -0.12
C VAL A 86 9.27 13.10 -0.88
N PHE A 87 10.32 12.82 -0.15
CA PHE A 87 11.63 12.49 -0.70
C PHE A 87 12.05 11.11 -0.20
N VAL A 88 12.64 10.33 -1.09
CA VAL A 88 13.26 9.03 -0.78
C VAL A 88 14.73 9.12 -1.17
N ASN A 89 15.62 8.94 -0.22
CA ASN A 89 17.08 9.07 -0.42
C ASN A 89 17.46 10.37 -1.14
N ASN A 90 16.89 11.50 -0.69
CA ASN A 90 17.04 12.84 -1.27
C ASN A 90 16.46 13.03 -2.69
N SER A 91 15.79 12.02 -3.27
CA SER A 91 15.11 12.13 -4.55
C SER A 91 13.63 12.36 -4.35
N LYS A 92 13.05 13.33 -5.04
CA LYS A 92 11.61 13.63 -4.91
C LYS A 92 10.77 12.45 -5.41
N PHE A 93 9.92 11.94 -4.54
CA PHE A 93 8.95 10.90 -4.85
C PHE A 93 7.62 11.55 -5.25
N THR A 94 7.35 11.60 -6.55
CA THR A 94 6.14 12.23 -7.09
C THR A 94 5.30 11.17 -7.79
N ILE A 95 4.07 10.96 -7.31
CA ILE A 95 3.06 10.14 -7.99
C ILE A 95 1.84 10.99 -8.32
N PHE A 96 1.49 11.91 -7.44
CA PHE A 96 0.41 12.87 -7.63
C PHE A 96 0.83 14.21 -7.06
N ASP A 97 0.27 15.27 -7.64
CA ASP A 97 0.32 16.59 -7.02
C ASP A 97 -0.50 16.55 -5.73
N ILE A 98 0.07 17.11 -4.68
CA ILE A 98 -0.60 17.19 -3.39
C ILE A 98 -1.45 18.44 -3.42
N ASP A 99 -2.71 18.34 -2.99
CA ASP A 99 -3.62 19.46 -2.92
C ASP A 99 -3.00 20.61 -2.09
N GLU A 100 -2.98 21.81 -2.65
CA GLU A 100 -2.48 23.00 -1.96
C GLU A 100 -3.30 23.25 -0.69
N GLY A 101 -2.61 23.59 0.40
CA GLY A 101 -3.25 23.99 1.67
C GLY A 101 -3.31 22.91 2.76
N VAL A 102 -2.79 21.73 2.53
CA VAL A 102 -2.61 20.73 3.58
C VAL A 102 -1.24 20.89 4.23
N ASN A 103 -1.23 21.22 5.52
CA ASN A 103 0.01 21.27 6.29
C ASN A 103 0.29 19.92 6.95
N PHE A 104 1.45 19.38 6.70
CA PHE A 104 1.95 18.17 7.35
C PHE A 104 3.02 18.55 8.37
N LYS A 105 3.31 17.66 9.31
CA LYS A 105 4.48 17.79 10.14
C LYS A 105 5.70 17.30 9.36
N ARG A 106 6.79 18.07 9.38
CA ARG A 106 8.04 17.61 8.79
C ARG A 106 8.58 16.45 9.61
N GLU A 107 8.78 15.32 8.97
CA GLU A 107 9.26 14.09 9.61
C GLU A 107 10.20 13.32 8.68
N THR A 108 11.16 12.64 9.28
CA THR A 108 12.11 11.79 8.56
C THR A 108 12.10 10.39 9.18
N PHE A 109 12.01 9.38 8.33
CA PHE A 109 11.92 7.97 8.71
C PHE A 109 13.06 7.20 8.05
N LEU A 110 13.85 6.48 8.85
CA LEU A 110 14.77 5.46 8.36
C LEU A 110 14.03 4.12 8.38
N ILE A 111 13.95 3.46 7.24
CA ILE A 111 13.18 2.24 7.10
C ILE A 111 14.05 1.04 7.51
N PRO A 112 13.63 0.25 8.52
CA PRO A 112 14.34 -0.94 8.92
C PRO A 112 14.43 -1.98 7.79
N GLU A 113 15.47 -2.80 7.82
CA GLU A 113 15.56 -3.95 6.91
C GLU A 113 14.33 -4.86 7.03
N ASN A 114 13.86 -5.41 5.91
CA ASN A 114 12.64 -6.23 5.83
C ASN A 114 11.33 -5.53 6.23
N GLU A 115 11.30 -4.21 6.17
CA GLU A 115 10.10 -3.41 6.36
C GLU A 115 9.89 -2.45 5.18
N ILE A 116 8.66 -1.95 5.05
CA ILE A 116 8.30 -0.95 4.05
C ILE A 116 7.62 0.24 4.71
N PHE A 117 7.74 1.39 4.08
CA PHE A 117 7.00 2.60 4.42
C PHE A 117 5.95 2.86 3.35
N VAL A 118 4.70 2.94 3.78
CA VAL A 118 3.57 3.08 2.87
C VAL A 118 2.78 4.36 3.11
N LEU A 119 2.28 4.97 2.04
CA LEU A 119 1.37 6.10 2.11
C LEU A 119 0.10 5.82 1.31
N GLY A 120 -1.01 6.40 1.78
CA GLY A 120 -2.23 6.44 0.97
C GLY A 120 -2.14 7.56 -0.07
N ASP A 121 -2.67 7.34 -1.27
CA ASP A 121 -2.69 8.37 -2.32
C ASP A 121 -3.54 9.57 -1.91
N ASN A 122 -4.62 9.35 -1.15
CA ASN A 122 -5.39 10.41 -0.49
C ASN A 122 -4.70 10.83 0.82
N ARG A 123 -3.63 11.63 0.70
CA ARG A 123 -2.74 12.04 1.79
C ARG A 123 -3.46 12.62 3.01
N PRO A 124 -4.46 13.51 2.87
CA PRO A 124 -5.18 14.07 4.01
C PRO A 124 -6.05 13.05 4.75
N ASN A 125 -6.57 12.05 4.04
CA ASN A 125 -7.53 11.07 4.56
C ASN A 125 -6.97 9.66 4.53
N SER A 126 -5.75 9.47 5.03
CA SER A 126 -5.11 8.15 5.07
C SER A 126 -4.51 7.87 6.44
N GLN A 127 -4.90 6.74 7.03
CA GLN A 127 -4.11 6.09 8.08
C GLN A 127 -3.05 5.21 7.42
N ASP A 128 -1.81 5.66 7.46
CA ASP A 128 -0.66 5.02 6.82
C ASP A 128 0.58 5.13 7.71
N SER A 129 1.76 4.85 7.18
CA SER A 129 3.00 4.74 7.96
C SER A 129 3.37 6.00 8.76
N ARG A 130 2.79 7.15 8.45
CA ARG A 130 2.93 8.36 9.29
C ARG A 130 2.34 8.18 10.69
N TYR A 131 1.36 7.27 10.83
CA TYR A 131 0.62 7.03 12.07
C TYR A 131 0.82 5.61 12.60
N ILE A 132 0.88 4.61 11.72
CA ILE A 132 0.97 3.20 12.10
C ILE A 132 2.41 2.65 12.08
N GLY A 133 3.39 3.47 11.64
CA GLY A 133 4.79 3.04 11.51
C GLY A 133 5.05 2.22 10.23
N THR A 134 6.26 1.68 10.15
CA THR A 134 6.69 0.81 9.06
C THR A 134 5.99 -0.56 9.12
N ILE A 135 5.83 -1.21 7.98
CA ILE A 135 5.12 -2.49 7.85
C ILE A 135 6.12 -3.60 7.56
N PRO A 136 6.20 -4.63 8.41
CA PRO A 136 7.03 -5.79 8.13
C PRO A 136 6.63 -6.49 6.83
N MET A 137 7.62 -6.92 6.03
CA MET A 137 7.38 -7.63 4.77
C MET A 137 6.50 -8.87 4.94
N ARG A 138 6.62 -9.58 6.07
CA ARG A 138 5.79 -10.75 6.41
C ARG A 138 4.29 -10.44 6.52
N ASN A 139 3.91 -9.18 6.72
CA ASN A 139 2.51 -8.76 6.82
C ASN A 139 1.88 -8.48 5.44
N ILE A 140 2.68 -8.50 4.38
CA ILE A 140 2.21 -8.25 3.01
C ILE A 140 1.49 -9.50 2.51
N ILE A 141 0.25 -9.30 2.07
CA ILE A 141 -0.58 -10.33 1.43
C ILE A 141 -0.18 -10.47 -0.04
N GLY A 142 0.06 -9.33 -0.69
CA GLY A 142 0.42 -9.32 -2.11
C GLY A 142 0.46 -7.92 -2.71
N LYS A 143 0.80 -7.89 -4.01
CA LYS A 143 0.93 -6.69 -4.84
C LYS A 143 -0.29 -6.52 -5.74
N ALA A 144 -0.94 -5.36 -5.68
CA ALA A 144 -2.04 -5.02 -6.58
C ALA A 144 -1.49 -4.64 -7.96
N THR A 145 -1.87 -5.40 -8.97
CA THR A 145 -1.30 -5.29 -10.32
C THR A 145 -2.23 -4.61 -11.32
N HIS A 146 -3.53 -4.82 -11.21
CA HIS A 146 -4.52 -4.27 -12.14
C HIS A 146 -5.77 -3.82 -11.41
N LEU A 147 -6.35 -2.72 -11.86
CA LEU A 147 -7.76 -2.38 -11.61
C LEU A 147 -8.60 -3.14 -12.65
N ILE A 148 -9.49 -4.03 -12.17
CA ILE A 148 -10.26 -4.94 -13.03
C ILE A 148 -11.76 -4.64 -13.07
N TYR A 149 -12.25 -3.81 -12.15
CA TYR A 149 -13.64 -3.37 -12.12
C TYR A 149 -13.74 -1.95 -11.55
N PRO A 150 -14.56 -1.05 -12.11
CA PRO A 150 -15.39 -1.28 -13.31
C PRO A 150 -14.55 -1.48 -14.58
N LEU A 151 -15.07 -2.26 -15.54
CA LEU A 151 -14.30 -2.66 -16.74
C LEU A 151 -13.87 -1.47 -17.61
N GLU A 152 -14.65 -0.39 -17.59
CA GLU A 152 -14.32 0.87 -18.27
C GLU A 152 -13.04 1.53 -17.75
N ASN A 153 -12.65 1.23 -16.50
CA ASN A 153 -11.46 1.76 -15.84
C ASN A 153 -10.32 0.73 -15.78
N PHE A 154 -10.42 -0.37 -16.55
CA PHE A 154 -9.38 -1.39 -16.55
C PHE A 154 -8.01 -0.79 -16.86
N LYS A 155 -7.06 -0.94 -15.96
CA LYS A 155 -5.69 -0.44 -16.11
C LYS A 155 -4.70 -1.22 -15.24
N LYS A 156 -3.43 -1.19 -15.66
CA LYS A 156 -2.31 -1.58 -14.78
C LYS A 156 -2.11 -0.54 -13.68
N LEU A 157 -1.68 -0.97 -12.50
CA LEU A 157 -1.45 -0.12 -11.34
C LEU A 157 0.04 0.19 -11.09
N TYR A 158 0.95 -0.41 -11.86
CA TYR A 158 2.40 -0.32 -11.67
C TYR A 158 3.19 0.20 -12.89
N ASP A 159 2.53 0.80 -13.89
CA ASP A 159 3.14 1.16 -15.19
C ASP A 159 3.58 2.63 -15.25
N TRP A 160 4.32 3.08 -14.24
CA TRP A 160 4.81 4.46 -14.16
C TRP A 160 6.35 4.53 -14.13
N ARG A 161 7.01 3.56 -14.73
CA ARG A 161 8.45 3.61 -15.03
C ARG A 161 8.71 4.32 -16.33
#